data_a4ba373761702caf8e44b6b365fcd865
#
_entry.id   a4ba373761702caf8e44b6b365fcd865
#
_cell.length_a   1.000
_cell.length_b   1.000
_cell.length_c   1.000
_cell.angle_alpha   90.00
_cell.angle_beta   90.00
_cell.angle_gamma   90.00
#
_symmetry.space_group_name_H-M   'P 1'
#
loop_
_entity.id
_entity.type
_entity.pdbx_description
1 polymer ?
#
loop_
_entity_poly.entity_id
_entity_poly.type
_entity_poly.pdbx_seq_one_letter_code
_entity_poly.pdbx_strand_id
1 'polypeptide(L)'
;MQVRKLIAHGPSSLTLALPYKWVKKYNLQKGDVVSVEENDQGLRINPRPSEQKKSISINLVNHAWPAIVTVLTTVYRRGYDEVNVRYEKPEEYQHISTAVRLLLGYAITENRKGKCVIKSLPSELEQDFPTLFRRVFLILLQELDDLSEILDSPDQVSKFYHRDADLNSIVNLAIRMINKGYVANRFEELHLFHALLVLEECGDDVTRFTIEMIDNKDAPKLKTAVQECSKLLRMLYDAYFQKTGGIMDFYKQYYLYWPDVKHKPSPMYEMFAALRGKRMFYLRSIAEKTIQLAEILLLPQVEK
;
A
#
# COMPACT_ATOMS: atom_id res chain seq x y z
N MET A 1 22.17 21.65 -9.44
CA MET A 1 21.74 22.32 -8.20
C MET A 1 21.78 23.83 -8.45
N GLN A 2 20.74 24.59 -8.05
CA GLN A 2 20.75 26.06 -8.16
C GLN A 2 20.88 26.64 -6.75
N VAL A 3 21.85 27.50 -6.56
CA VAL A 3 22.07 28.24 -5.30
C VAL A 3 21.35 29.59 -5.40
N ARG A 4 20.65 30.01 -4.36
CA ARG A 4 19.96 31.29 -4.28
C ARG A 4 20.34 32.01 -2.99
N LYS A 5 20.45 33.32 -3.04
CA LYS A 5 20.68 34.16 -1.84
C LYS A 5 19.35 34.47 -1.17
N LEU A 6 19.35 34.42 0.14
CA LEU A 6 18.25 34.91 0.94
C LEU A 6 18.36 36.47 1.02
N ILE A 7 17.23 37.12 0.89
CA ILE A 7 17.12 38.61 0.93
C ILE A 7 16.28 38.96 2.13
N ALA A 8 16.78 39.90 2.97
CA ALA A 8 16.03 40.37 4.12
C ALA A 8 14.77 41.12 3.68
N HIS A 9 13.64 40.77 4.27
CA HIS A 9 12.35 41.42 4.06
C HIS A 9 11.72 41.77 5.42
N GLY A 10 12.06 42.94 5.94
CA GLY A 10 11.69 43.33 7.29
C GLY A 10 12.61 42.80 8.39
N PRO A 11 12.27 43.03 9.69
CA PRO A 11 13.15 42.72 10.80
C PRO A 11 13.34 41.24 11.10
N SER A 12 12.38 40.40 10.72
CA SER A 12 12.34 38.96 11.10
C SER A 12 12.03 38.01 9.96
N SER A 13 12.01 38.46 8.69
CA SER A 13 11.69 37.59 7.56
C SER A 13 12.75 37.66 6.46
N LEU A 14 12.95 36.49 5.79
CA LEU A 14 13.82 36.34 4.65
C LEU A 14 13.00 35.89 3.45
N THR A 15 13.28 36.44 2.26
CA THR A 15 12.67 36.04 0.99
C THR A 15 13.65 35.24 0.16
N LEU A 16 13.13 34.29 -0.57
CA LEU A 16 13.84 33.46 -1.52
C LEU A 16 13.20 33.60 -2.92
N ALA A 17 13.99 33.98 -3.93
CA ALA A 17 13.49 34.04 -5.30
C ALA A 17 13.30 32.63 -5.87
N LEU A 18 12.08 32.30 -6.27
CA LEU A 18 11.77 31.04 -6.91
C LEU A 18 12.45 30.92 -8.30
N PRO A 19 12.88 29.71 -8.73
CA PRO A 19 13.50 29.51 -10.03
C PRO A 19 12.53 29.86 -11.16
N TYR A 20 12.94 30.73 -12.09
CA TYR A 20 12.09 31.21 -13.20
C TYR A 20 11.50 30.05 -14.03
N LYS A 21 12.33 29.00 -14.31
CA LYS A 21 11.85 27.81 -15.02
C LYS A 21 10.72 27.09 -14.30
N TRP A 22 10.78 27.07 -12.95
CA TRP A 22 9.74 26.46 -12.12
C TRP A 22 8.47 27.31 -12.13
N VAL A 23 8.60 28.63 -11.93
CA VAL A 23 7.48 29.58 -12.00
C VAL A 23 6.76 29.49 -13.36
N LYS A 24 7.53 29.47 -14.45
CA LYS A 24 6.97 29.33 -15.80
C LYS A 24 6.30 27.98 -16.03
N LYS A 25 6.89 26.87 -15.52
CA LYS A 25 6.33 25.52 -15.64
C LYS A 25 4.94 25.42 -15.05
N TYR A 26 4.71 26.09 -13.92
CA TYR A 26 3.43 26.06 -13.20
C TYR A 26 2.56 27.31 -13.47
N ASN A 27 2.95 28.14 -14.44
CA ASN A 27 2.24 29.36 -14.85
C ASN A 27 1.89 30.28 -13.66
N LEU A 28 2.80 30.37 -12.71
CA LEU A 28 2.61 31.19 -11.50
C LEU A 28 2.82 32.68 -11.80
N GLN A 29 1.96 33.52 -11.23
CA GLN A 29 1.97 34.96 -11.40
C GLN A 29 2.11 35.67 -10.06
N LYS A 30 2.38 36.97 -10.09
CA LYS A 30 2.42 37.81 -8.90
C LYS A 30 1.06 37.77 -8.18
N GLY A 31 1.09 37.43 -6.91
CA GLY A 31 -0.10 37.30 -6.08
C GLY A 31 -0.61 35.86 -5.93
N ASP A 32 -0.07 34.93 -6.72
CA ASP A 32 -0.42 33.51 -6.52
C ASP A 32 0.11 32.99 -5.17
N VAL A 33 -0.65 32.09 -4.58
CA VAL A 33 -0.30 31.45 -3.30
C VAL A 33 0.33 30.11 -3.59
N VAL A 34 1.45 29.83 -2.95
CA VAL A 34 2.12 28.53 -2.94
C VAL A 34 2.04 27.94 -1.56
N SER A 35 1.95 26.61 -1.45
CA SER A 35 2.11 25.94 -0.16
C SER A 35 3.60 25.79 0.15
N VAL A 36 3.96 26.03 1.40
CA VAL A 36 5.31 25.85 1.93
C VAL A 36 5.21 24.86 3.08
N GLU A 37 5.88 23.73 2.96
CA GLU A 37 5.97 22.69 3.97
C GLU A 37 7.39 22.67 4.51
N GLU A 38 7.53 22.72 5.82
CA GLU A 38 8.79 22.58 6.54
C GLU A 38 8.98 21.13 6.95
N ASN A 39 10.16 20.59 6.70
CA ASN A 39 10.57 19.27 7.16
C ASN A 39 12.01 19.32 7.67
N ASP A 40 12.48 18.25 8.33
CA ASP A 40 13.81 18.16 8.94
C ASP A 40 14.98 18.43 7.96
N GLN A 41 14.74 18.39 6.66
CA GLN A 41 15.75 18.60 5.62
C GLN A 41 15.64 19.94 4.89
N GLY A 42 14.60 20.74 5.15
CA GLY A 42 14.40 22.04 4.51
C GLY A 42 12.96 22.41 4.22
N LEU A 43 12.78 23.29 3.25
CA LEU A 43 11.47 23.77 2.82
C LEU A 43 11.08 23.14 1.47
N ARG A 44 9.89 22.54 1.42
CA ARG A 44 9.24 22.10 0.18
C ARG A 44 8.23 23.15 -0.25
N ILE A 45 8.40 23.70 -1.45
CA ILE A 45 7.47 24.66 -2.03
C ILE A 45 6.69 23.94 -3.13
N ASN A 46 5.37 23.82 -2.95
CA ASN A 46 4.48 23.29 -3.95
C ASN A 46 3.69 24.44 -4.57
N PRO A 47 3.51 24.47 -5.91
CA PRO A 47 2.51 25.35 -6.49
C PRO A 47 1.19 24.96 -5.83
N ARG A 48 0.23 25.89 -5.72
CA ARG A 48 -1.12 25.49 -5.31
C ARG A 48 -1.43 24.16 -6.01
N PRO A 49 -2.08 23.21 -5.35
CA PRO A 49 -2.61 22.06 -6.08
C PRO A 49 -3.38 22.67 -7.23
N SER A 50 -2.77 22.63 -8.43
CA SER A 50 -3.47 23.10 -9.61
C SER A 50 -4.69 22.21 -9.67
N GLU A 51 -5.86 22.79 -9.78
CA GLU A 51 -7.10 22.07 -10.12
C GLU A 51 -6.97 21.37 -11.49
N GLN A 52 -5.79 21.42 -12.11
CA GLN A 52 -5.48 20.70 -13.34
C GLN A 52 -5.55 19.20 -13.06
N LYS A 53 -6.73 18.68 -13.31
CA LYS A 53 -7.00 17.25 -13.29
C LYS A 53 -5.98 16.55 -14.18
N LYS A 54 -5.21 15.66 -13.59
CA LYS A 54 -4.23 14.85 -14.30
C LYS A 54 -4.98 13.84 -15.17
N SER A 55 -4.90 13.98 -16.50
CA SER A 55 -5.63 13.13 -17.44
C SER A 55 -4.69 12.26 -18.27
N ILE A 56 -5.19 11.11 -18.73
CA ILE A 56 -4.50 10.19 -19.63
C ILE A 56 -5.49 9.51 -20.58
N SER A 57 -5.02 9.18 -21.79
CA SER A 57 -5.75 8.33 -22.72
C SER A 57 -5.04 6.99 -22.87
N ILE A 58 -5.79 5.89 -22.75
CA ILE A 58 -5.28 4.53 -22.85
C ILE A 58 -6.09 3.72 -23.85
N ASN A 59 -5.43 2.75 -24.48
CA ASN A 59 -6.05 1.82 -25.42
C ASN A 59 -6.04 0.42 -24.84
N LEU A 60 -7.21 -0.16 -24.59
CA LEU A 60 -7.40 -1.51 -24.02
C LEU A 60 -8.03 -2.50 -25.00
N VAL A 61 -8.01 -2.16 -26.31
CA VAL A 61 -8.48 -3.05 -27.38
C VAL A 61 -7.67 -4.35 -27.39
N ASN A 62 -8.35 -5.48 -27.46
CA ASN A 62 -7.77 -6.85 -27.46
C ASN A 62 -6.94 -7.20 -26.20
N HIS A 63 -7.25 -6.58 -25.05
CA HIS A 63 -6.64 -6.93 -23.78
C HIS A 63 -7.54 -7.83 -22.94
N ALA A 64 -6.93 -8.86 -22.31
CA ALA A 64 -7.60 -9.75 -21.37
C ALA A 64 -7.71 -9.11 -19.97
N TRP A 65 -8.56 -9.69 -19.12
CA TRP A 65 -8.81 -9.25 -17.75
C TRP A 65 -7.56 -8.88 -16.95
N PRO A 66 -6.50 -9.72 -16.84
CA PRO A 66 -5.33 -9.36 -16.01
C PRO A 66 -4.63 -8.09 -16.48
N ALA A 67 -4.51 -7.89 -17.81
CA ALA A 67 -3.87 -6.69 -18.36
C ALA A 67 -4.72 -5.44 -18.12
N ILE A 68 -6.05 -5.53 -18.28
CA ILE A 68 -6.98 -4.41 -18.04
C ILE A 68 -6.90 -3.95 -16.59
N VAL A 69 -6.97 -4.88 -15.63
CA VAL A 69 -6.83 -4.58 -14.20
C VAL A 69 -5.50 -3.92 -13.90
N THR A 70 -4.39 -4.51 -14.36
CA THR A 70 -3.04 -3.99 -14.10
C THR A 70 -2.86 -2.58 -14.63
N VAL A 71 -3.32 -2.29 -15.86
CA VAL A 71 -3.20 -0.95 -16.46
C VAL A 71 -4.04 0.05 -15.67
N LEU A 72 -5.30 -0.25 -15.38
CA LEU A 72 -6.19 0.67 -14.66
C LEU A 72 -5.70 0.92 -13.23
N THR A 73 -5.27 -0.12 -12.52
CA THR A 73 -4.66 0.02 -11.18
C THR A 73 -3.40 0.88 -11.22
N THR A 74 -2.53 0.67 -12.21
CA THR A 74 -1.30 1.48 -12.37
C THR A 74 -1.63 2.95 -12.62
N VAL A 75 -2.59 3.24 -13.48
CA VAL A 75 -3.03 4.61 -13.78
C VAL A 75 -3.65 5.25 -12.54
N TYR A 76 -4.47 4.52 -11.81
CA TYR A 76 -5.07 4.95 -10.56
C TYR A 76 -4.02 5.28 -9.49
N ARG A 77 -3.09 4.34 -9.20
CA ARG A 77 -1.98 4.53 -8.26
C ARG A 77 -1.12 5.74 -8.60
N ARG A 78 -0.92 6.03 -9.91
CA ARG A 78 -0.18 7.22 -10.38
C ARG A 78 -0.92 8.55 -10.19
N GLY A 79 -2.12 8.54 -9.64
CA GLY A 79 -2.88 9.73 -9.27
C GLY A 79 -3.55 10.45 -10.45
N TYR A 80 -3.83 9.78 -11.56
CA TYR A 80 -4.63 10.37 -12.63
C TYR A 80 -6.08 10.57 -12.14
N ASP A 81 -6.68 11.70 -12.52
CA ASP A 81 -8.03 12.08 -12.12
C ASP A 81 -9.07 11.81 -13.22
N GLU A 82 -8.61 11.71 -14.46
CA GLU A 82 -9.42 11.38 -15.63
C GLU A 82 -8.69 10.41 -16.54
N VAL A 83 -9.38 9.33 -16.93
CA VAL A 83 -8.84 8.30 -17.82
C VAL A 83 -9.80 8.10 -18.98
N ASN A 84 -9.33 8.44 -20.19
CA ASN A 84 -10.05 8.22 -21.44
C ASN A 84 -9.66 6.85 -21.98
N VAL A 85 -10.58 5.89 -21.96
CA VAL A 85 -10.32 4.51 -22.34
C VAL A 85 -10.95 4.19 -23.69
N ARG A 86 -10.15 3.63 -24.61
CA ARG A 86 -10.64 3.02 -25.84
C ARG A 86 -10.74 1.50 -25.67
N TYR A 87 -11.84 0.92 -26.10
CA TYR A 87 -12.12 -0.52 -26.15
C TYR A 87 -12.92 -0.85 -27.42
N GLU A 88 -13.11 -2.13 -27.74
CA GLU A 88 -13.83 -2.55 -28.94
C GLU A 88 -14.97 -3.53 -28.63
N LYS A 89 -14.71 -4.49 -27.72
CA LYS A 89 -15.62 -5.60 -27.42
C LYS A 89 -16.43 -5.34 -26.14
N PRO A 90 -17.68 -5.84 -26.05
CA PRO A 90 -18.47 -5.74 -24.84
C PRO A 90 -17.79 -6.37 -23.60
N GLU A 91 -17.05 -7.47 -23.79
CA GLU A 91 -16.31 -8.16 -22.73
C GLU A 91 -15.21 -7.28 -22.15
N GLU A 92 -14.49 -6.53 -23.00
CA GLU A 92 -13.47 -5.56 -22.56
C GLU A 92 -14.09 -4.48 -21.68
N TYR A 93 -15.28 -3.98 -22.05
CA TYR A 93 -16.01 -3.02 -21.24
C TYR A 93 -16.45 -3.61 -19.88
N GLN A 94 -16.92 -4.86 -19.86
CA GLN A 94 -17.25 -5.54 -18.60
C GLN A 94 -16.03 -5.64 -17.69
N HIS A 95 -14.87 -6.00 -18.24
CA HIS A 95 -13.60 -6.02 -17.51
C HIS A 95 -13.23 -4.63 -16.98
N ILE A 96 -13.32 -3.59 -17.81
CA ILE A 96 -13.07 -2.21 -17.39
C ILE A 96 -14.01 -1.82 -16.24
N SER A 97 -15.31 -2.07 -16.39
CA SER A 97 -16.31 -1.75 -15.37
C SER A 97 -16.05 -2.48 -14.05
N THR A 98 -15.67 -3.75 -14.11
CA THR A 98 -15.34 -4.55 -12.92
C THR A 98 -14.06 -4.02 -12.26
N ALA A 99 -13.02 -3.72 -13.03
CA ALA A 99 -11.77 -3.16 -12.50
C ALA A 99 -12.00 -1.79 -11.82
N VAL A 100 -12.81 -0.91 -12.42
CA VAL A 100 -13.11 0.41 -11.85
C VAL A 100 -13.80 0.31 -10.49
N ARG A 101 -14.66 -0.69 -10.27
CA ARG A 101 -15.33 -0.90 -8.97
C ARG A 101 -14.37 -1.25 -7.84
N LEU A 102 -13.20 -1.79 -8.16
CA LEU A 102 -12.14 -2.10 -7.19
C LEU A 102 -11.26 -0.88 -6.86
N LEU A 103 -11.44 0.25 -7.54
CA LEU A 103 -10.64 1.46 -7.41
C LEU A 103 -11.48 2.55 -6.73
N LEU A 104 -11.29 2.71 -5.42
CA LEU A 104 -12.07 3.62 -4.58
C LEU A 104 -12.03 5.06 -5.11
N GLY A 105 -13.21 5.67 -5.23
CA GLY A 105 -13.35 7.03 -5.74
C GLY A 105 -13.32 7.15 -7.28
N TYR A 106 -13.07 6.06 -8.03
CA TYR A 106 -13.23 6.08 -9.48
C TYR A 106 -14.65 5.72 -9.90
N ALA A 107 -15.17 6.40 -10.94
CA ALA A 107 -16.43 6.06 -11.56
C ALA A 107 -16.36 6.25 -13.08
N ILE A 108 -17.08 5.39 -13.82
CA ILE A 108 -17.30 5.59 -15.26
C ILE A 108 -18.38 6.66 -15.39
N THR A 109 -18.02 7.83 -15.89
CA THR A 109 -18.93 8.98 -16.05
C THR A 109 -19.54 9.07 -17.43
N GLU A 110 -18.85 8.51 -18.43
CA GLU A 110 -19.33 8.48 -19.82
C GLU A 110 -19.03 7.11 -20.42
N ASN A 111 -20.00 6.56 -21.15
CA ASN A 111 -19.82 5.36 -21.96
C ASN A 111 -20.47 5.55 -23.32
N ARG A 112 -19.65 5.57 -24.36
CA ARG A 112 -20.08 5.62 -25.76
C ARG A 112 -19.46 4.41 -26.49
N LYS A 113 -20.08 3.99 -27.60
CA LYS A 113 -19.59 2.85 -28.36
C LYS A 113 -18.06 2.94 -28.62
N GLY A 114 -17.31 2.02 -28.02
CA GLY A 114 -15.84 1.91 -28.17
C GLY A 114 -15.02 2.87 -27.31
N LYS A 115 -15.64 3.69 -26.45
CA LYS A 115 -14.93 4.63 -25.56
C LYS A 115 -15.66 4.82 -24.23
N CYS A 116 -14.93 4.88 -23.12
CA CYS A 116 -15.47 5.34 -21.85
C CYS A 116 -14.52 6.31 -21.14
N VAL A 117 -15.09 7.13 -20.27
CA VAL A 117 -14.36 8.10 -19.46
C VAL A 117 -14.51 7.71 -18.00
N ILE A 118 -13.40 7.49 -17.33
CA ILE A 118 -13.33 7.22 -15.89
C ILE A 118 -12.86 8.50 -15.20
N LYS A 119 -13.54 8.92 -14.14
CA LYS A 119 -13.17 10.11 -13.36
C LYS A 119 -13.04 9.78 -11.88
N SER A 120 -12.10 10.45 -11.24
CA SER A 120 -12.00 10.48 -9.79
C SER A 120 -13.10 11.37 -9.25
N LEU A 121 -13.93 10.83 -8.37
CA LEU A 121 -14.92 11.57 -7.61
C LEU A 121 -14.28 12.02 -6.29
N PRO A 122 -14.62 13.22 -5.77
CA PRO A 122 -14.16 13.65 -4.46
C PRO A 122 -14.54 12.62 -3.39
N SER A 123 -13.59 12.23 -2.56
CA SER A 123 -13.80 11.28 -1.47
C SER A 123 -13.21 11.84 -0.18
N GLU A 124 -13.96 11.81 0.90
CA GLU A 124 -13.47 12.15 2.24
C GLU A 124 -12.36 11.19 2.70
N LEU A 125 -12.31 9.98 2.14
CA LEU A 125 -11.26 8.99 2.42
C LEU A 125 -9.86 9.43 1.98
N GLU A 126 -9.74 10.35 1.02
CA GLU A 126 -8.45 10.88 0.55
C GLU A 126 -7.83 11.90 1.53
N GLN A 127 -8.42 12.16 2.69
CA GLN A 127 -7.95 13.18 3.63
C GLN A 127 -7.19 12.62 4.83
N ASP A 128 -7.30 11.32 5.12
CA ASP A 128 -6.71 10.69 6.31
C ASP A 128 -5.88 9.45 5.98
N PHE A 129 -4.66 9.68 5.50
CA PHE A 129 -3.71 8.61 5.21
C PHE A 129 -3.37 7.74 6.44
N PRO A 130 -3.11 8.29 7.64
CA PRO A 130 -2.82 7.48 8.82
C PRO A 130 -3.92 6.47 9.15
N THR A 131 -5.18 6.86 9.07
CA THR A 131 -6.33 5.97 9.29
C THR A 131 -6.39 4.87 8.23
N LEU A 132 -6.17 5.20 6.96
CA LEU A 132 -6.12 4.20 5.88
C LEU A 132 -4.97 3.22 6.07
N PHE A 133 -3.77 3.70 6.38
CA PHE A 133 -2.62 2.85 6.62
C PHE A 133 -2.84 1.88 7.78
N ARG A 134 -3.41 2.38 8.89
CA ARG A 134 -3.82 1.55 10.02
C ARG A 134 -4.85 0.49 9.63
N ARG A 135 -5.81 0.85 8.79
CA ARG A 135 -6.86 -0.06 8.34
C ARG A 135 -6.32 -1.24 7.52
N VAL A 136 -5.26 -1.03 6.72
CA VAL A 136 -4.58 -2.12 5.99
C VAL A 136 -4.10 -3.21 6.95
N PHE A 137 -3.45 -2.82 8.06
CA PHE A 137 -3.02 -3.77 9.10
C PHE A 137 -4.18 -4.51 9.75
N LEU A 138 -5.25 -3.77 10.08
CA LEU A 138 -6.41 -4.37 10.76
C LEU A 138 -7.14 -5.38 9.87
N ILE A 139 -7.25 -5.12 8.55
CA ILE A 139 -7.82 -6.08 7.61
C ILE A 139 -6.96 -7.34 7.57
N LEU A 140 -5.66 -7.22 7.40
CA LEU A 140 -4.75 -8.36 7.29
C LEU A 140 -4.71 -9.19 8.60
N LEU A 141 -4.74 -8.53 9.76
CA LEU A 141 -4.87 -9.20 11.06
C LEU A 141 -6.18 -10.00 11.16
N GLN A 142 -7.30 -9.38 10.74
CA GLN A 142 -8.59 -10.03 10.74
C GLN A 142 -8.61 -11.24 9.79
N GLU A 143 -7.98 -11.13 8.62
CA GLU A 143 -7.86 -12.24 7.66
C GLU A 143 -7.09 -13.43 8.26
N LEU A 144 -5.99 -13.17 8.96
CA LEU A 144 -5.22 -14.24 9.63
C LEU A 144 -5.98 -14.87 10.79
N ASP A 145 -6.68 -14.07 11.59
CA ASP A 145 -7.49 -14.55 12.71
C ASP A 145 -8.65 -15.42 12.19
N ASP A 146 -9.38 -14.96 11.19
CA ASP A 146 -10.49 -15.70 10.57
C ASP A 146 -9.99 -16.97 9.85
N LEU A 147 -8.82 -16.91 9.22
CA LEU A 147 -8.19 -18.08 8.61
C LEU A 147 -7.90 -19.15 9.67
N SER A 148 -7.43 -18.75 10.86
CA SER A 148 -7.23 -19.66 12.00
C SER A 148 -8.53 -20.36 12.43
N GLU A 149 -9.67 -19.66 12.39
CA GLU A 149 -10.99 -20.24 12.72
C GLU A 149 -11.49 -21.17 11.63
N ILE A 150 -11.30 -20.82 10.36
CA ILE A 150 -11.73 -21.60 9.21
C ILE A 150 -11.00 -22.96 9.11
N LEU A 151 -9.77 -23.05 9.61
CA LEU A 151 -9.04 -24.31 9.67
C LEU A 151 -9.74 -25.36 10.57
N ASP A 152 -10.62 -24.96 11.44
CA ASP A 152 -11.50 -25.85 12.20
C ASP A 152 -12.77 -26.27 11.44
N SER A 153 -13.14 -25.52 10.38
CA SER A 153 -14.37 -25.71 9.62
C SER A 153 -14.15 -25.48 8.11
N PRO A 154 -13.52 -26.42 7.38
CA PRO A 154 -13.11 -26.24 5.99
C PRO A 154 -14.23 -25.83 5.01
N ASP A 155 -15.49 -26.15 5.33
CA ASP A 155 -16.65 -25.82 4.50
C ASP A 155 -16.89 -24.30 4.36
N GLN A 156 -16.24 -23.48 5.18
CA GLN A 156 -16.38 -22.02 5.15
C GLN A 156 -15.31 -21.31 4.31
N VAL A 157 -14.32 -22.03 3.79
CA VAL A 157 -13.20 -21.46 3.00
C VAL A 157 -13.69 -20.64 1.81
N SER A 158 -14.80 -21.03 1.18
CA SER A 158 -15.38 -20.28 0.04
C SER A 158 -15.82 -18.84 0.37
N LYS A 159 -16.05 -18.52 1.63
CA LYS A 159 -16.45 -17.16 2.08
C LYS A 159 -15.25 -16.20 2.16
N PHE A 160 -14.03 -16.71 2.10
CA PHE A 160 -12.80 -15.94 2.26
C PHE A 160 -12.40 -15.13 1.01
N TYR A 161 -12.84 -15.55 -0.18
CA TYR A 161 -12.44 -14.95 -1.46
C TYR A 161 -12.82 -13.48 -1.66
N HIS A 162 -13.73 -12.94 -0.86
CA HIS A 162 -14.21 -11.57 -1.04
C HIS A 162 -13.36 -10.52 -0.29
N ARG A 163 -12.52 -10.91 0.66
CA ARG A 163 -11.78 -9.99 1.54
C ARG A 163 -10.51 -9.43 0.92
N ASP A 164 -9.82 -10.19 0.09
CA ASP A 164 -8.66 -9.72 -0.68
C ASP A 164 -8.97 -8.45 -1.50
N ALA A 165 -10.18 -8.33 -2.03
CA ALA A 165 -10.61 -7.14 -2.76
C ALA A 165 -10.65 -5.87 -1.89
N ASP A 166 -10.99 -5.98 -0.60
CA ASP A 166 -11.06 -4.85 0.32
C ASP A 166 -9.65 -4.37 0.67
N LEU A 167 -8.73 -5.28 0.99
CA LEU A 167 -7.32 -4.96 1.26
C LEU A 167 -6.69 -4.26 0.06
N ASN A 168 -6.81 -4.85 -1.13
CA ASN A 168 -6.27 -4.32 -2.37
C ASN A 168 -6.83 -2.93 -2.72
N SER A 169 -8.13 -2.70 -2.48
CA SER A 169 -8.77 -1.42 -2.74
C SER A 169 -8.22 -0.31 -1.85
N ILE A 170 -7.98 -0.60 -0.56
CA ILE A 170 -7.44 0.37 0.40
C ILE A 170 -5.95 0.60 0.15
N VAL A 171 -5.15 -0.44 -0.15
CA VAL A 171 -3.75 -0.29 -0.52
C VAL A 171 -3.61 0.56 -1.79
N ASN A 172 -4.44 0.31 -2.81
CA ASN A 172 -4.46 1.12 -4.03
C ASN A 172 -4.72 2.60 -3.74
N LEU A 173 -5.70 2.90 -2.87
CA LEU A 173 -6.01 4.27 -2.47
C LEU A 173 -4.85 4.90 -1.69
N ALA A 174 -4.25 4.20 -0.73
CA ALA A 174 -3.12 4.70 0.05
C ALA A 174 -1.91 5.01 -0.86
N ILE A 175 -1.58 4.14 -1.81
CA ILE A 175 -0.52 4.38 -2.81
C ILE A 175 -0.86 5.59 -3.70
N ARG A 176 -2.13 5.73 -4.12
CA ARG A 176 -2.59 6.91 -4.87
C ARG A 176 -2.39 8.19 -4.05
N MET A 177 -2.71 8.19 -2.76
CA MET A 177 -2.51 9.34 -1.86
C MET A 177 -1.04 9.74 -1.76
N ILE A 178 -0.13 8.78 -1.59
CA ILE A 178 1.32 9.05 -1.60
C ILE A 178 1.72 9.74 -2.92
N ASN A 179 1.30 9.19 -4.07
CA ASN A 179 1.65 9.73 -5.38
C ASN A 179 0.99 11.10 -5.70
N LYS A 180 -0.08 11.44 -4.99
CA LYS A 180 -0.71 12.78 -5.05
C LYS A 180 -0.09 13.77 -4.04
N GLY A 181 0.83 13.32 -3.18
CA GLY A 181 1.55 14.18 -2.22
C GLY A 181 0.77 14.47 -0.94
N TYR A 182 -0.14 13.59 -0.53
CA TYR A 182 -0.87 13.72 0.74
C TYR A 182 -0.02 13.33 1.97
N VAL A 183 1.15 12.75 1.77
CA VAL A 183 2.13 12.47 2.84
C VAL A 183 3.19 13.55 2.82
N ALA A 184 3.42 14.20 3.96
CA ALA A 184 4.20 15.43 4.02
C ALA A 184 5.72 15.24 3.85
N ASN A 185 6.27 14.06 4.21
CA ASN A 185 7.71 13.80 4.21
C ASN A 185 8.08 12.79 3.12
N ARG A 186 8.91 13.19 2.15
CA ARG A 186 9.33 12.33 1.04
C ARG A 186 10.09 11.06 1.48
N PHE A 187 10.83 11.13 2.57
CA PHE A 187 11.54 9.98 3.10
C PHE A 187 10.54 8.97 3.67
N GLU A 188 9.55 9.47 4.39
CA GLU A 188 8.44 8.71 4.91
C GLU A 188 7.56 8.13 3.78
N GLU A 189 7.33 8.90 2.70
CA GLU A 189 6.62 8.44 1.49
C GLU A 189 7.20 7.14 0.93
N LEU A 190 8.53 7.02 0.81
CA LEU A 190 9.19 5.84 0.25
C LEU A 190 9.05 4.61 1.16
N HIS A 191 9.18 4.80 2.47
CA HIS A 191 9.03 3.71 3.45
C HIS A 191 7.58 3.22 3.50
N LEU A 192 6.62 4.15 3.54
CA LEU A 192 5.19 3.81 3.55
C LEU A 192 4.75 3.16 2.23
N PHE A 193 5.26 3.64 1.10
CA PHE A 193 5.00 3.02 -0.20
C PHE A 193 5.50 1.57 -0.24
N HIS A 194 6.74 1.35 0.23
CA HIS A 194 7.31 0.01 0.29
C HIS A 194 6.52 -0.88 1.26
N ALA A 195 6.18 -0.37 2.45
CA ALA A 195 5.38 -1.10 3.42
C ALA A 195 4.01 -1.51 2.87
N LEU A 196 3.34 -0.63 2.12
CA LEU A 196 2.06 -0.93 1.48
C LEU A 196 2.16 -2.07 0.46
N LEU A 197 3.23 -2.11 -0.35
CA LEU A 197 3.45 -3.20 -1.29
C LEU A 197 3.70 -4.53 -0.58
N VAL A 198 4.49 -4.53 0.49
CA VAL A 198 4.76 -5.74 1.28
C VAL A 198 3.47 -6.23 1.98
N LEU A 199 2.64 -5.32 2.48
CA LEU A 199 1.33 -5.66 3.08
C LEU A 199 0.37 -6.25 2.04
N GLU A 200 0.32 -5.69 0.82
CA GLU A 200 -0.45 -6.27 -0.30
C GLU A 200 0.01 -7.70 -0.62
N GLU A 201 1.31 -7.92 -0.70
CA GLU A 201 1.88 -9.24 -0.93
C GLU A 201 1.60 -10.23 0.22
N CYS A 202 1.49 -9.76 1.48
CA CYS A 202 1.05 -10.61 2.60
C CYS A 202 -0.40 -11.06 2.40
N GLY A 203 -1.30 -10.16 2.01
CA GLY A 203 -2.69 -10.48 1.68
C GLY A 203 -2.81 -11.50 0.54
N ASP A 204 -2.02 -11.31 -0.51
CA ASP A 204 -1.91 -12.27 -1.61
C ASP A 204 -1.49 -13.67 -1.12
N ASP A 205 -0.53 -13.75 -0.18
CA ASP A 205 -0.08 -15.03 0.36
C ASP A 205 -1.14 -15.67 1.28
N VAL A 206 -1.91 -14.89 2.03
CA VAL A 206 -3.08 -15.38 2.78
C VAL A 206 -4.10 -15.99 1.83
N THR A 207 -4.42 -15.29 0.74
CA THR A 207 -5.35 -15.78 -0.30
C THR A 207 -4.85 -17.05 -0.95
N ARG A 208 -3.59 -17.10 -1.36
CA ARG A 208 -2.98 -18.32 -1.98
C ARG A 208 -2.95 -19.49 -1.02
N PHE A 209 -2.61 -19.24 0.26
CA PHE A 209 -2.67 -20.27 1.29
C PHE A 209 -4.10 -20.81 1.44
N THR A 210 -5.10 -19.94 1.49
CA THR A 210 -6.52 -20.30 1.61
C THR A 210 -6.97 -21.19 0.45
N ILE A 211 -6.57 -20.86 -0.79
CA ILE A 211 -6.87 -21.69 -1.98
C ILE A 211 -6.30 -23.10 -1.84
N GLU A 212 -5.07 -23.23 -1.36
CA GLU A 212 -4.42 -24.53 -1.18
C GLU A 212 -5.01 -25.32 0.00
N MET A 213 -5.87 -24.70 0.82
CA MET A 213 -6.52 -25.35 1.98
C MET A 213 -7.86 -26.00 1.64
N ILE A 214 -8.47 -25.71 0.49
CA ILE A 214 -9.84 -26.14 0.12
C ILE A 214 -10.02 -27.66 0.20
N ASP A 215 -8.95 -28.46 0.00
CA ASP A 215 -9.03 -29.93 -0.05
C ASP A 215 -8.19 -30.65 1.03
N ASN A 216 -7.88 -29.99 2.18
CA ASN A 216 -6.83 -30.51 3.06
C ASN A 216 -7.26 -31.07 4.42
N LYS A 217 -6.76 -32.29 4.70
CA LYS A 217 -6.93 -33.00 5.98
C LYS A 217 -5.91 -32.63 7.07
N ASP A 218 -4.84 -31.86 6.75
CA ASP A 218 -3.80 -31.45 7.71
C ASP A 218 -4.06 -30.09 8.36
N ALA A 219 -5.27 -29.57 8.25
CA ALA A 219 -5.68 -28.26 8.75
C ALA A 219 -5.26 -27.98 10.21
N PRO A 220 -5.45 -28.90 11.19
CA PRO A 220 -5.12 -28.61 12.57
C PRO A 220 -3.64 -28.30 12.82
N LYS A 221 -2.73 -28.94 12.07
CA LYS A 221 -1.28 -28.70 12.21
C LYS A 221 -0.85 -27.32 11.70
N LEU A 222 -1.61 -26.77 10.74
CA LEU A 222 -1.34 -25.47 10.13
C LEU A 222 -1.92 -24.31 10.97
N LYS A 223 -2.92 -24.60 11.79
CA LYS A 223 -3.56 -23.59 12.65
C LYS A 223 -2.56 -22.86 13.55
N THR A 224 -1.68 -23.60 14.22
CA THR A 224 -0.64 -23.00 15.07
C THR A 224 0.27 -22.08 14.27
N ALA A 225 0.64 -22.46 13.04
CA ALA A 225 1.50 -21.63 12.20
C ALA A 225 0.79 -20.35 11.74
N VAL A 226 -0.50 -20.40 11.43
CA VAL A 226 -1.32 -19.21 11.12
C VAL A 226 -1.41 -18.28 12.33
N GLN A 227 -1.66 -18.85 13.52
CA GLN A 227 -1.71 -18.09 14.78
C GLN A 227 -0.39 -17.38 15.09
N GLU A 228 0.75 -18.04 14.84
CA GLU A 228 2.06 -17.39 15.02
C GLU A 228 2.30 -16.27 14.00
N CYS A 229 1.82 -16.40 12.75
CA CYS A 229 1.85 -15.29 11.78
C CYS A 229 0.98 -14.11 12.24
N SER A 230 -0.25 -14.36 12.71
CA SER A 230 -1.11 -13.32 13.26
C SER A 230 -0.47 -12.62 14.46
N LYS A 231 0.09 -13.39 15.40
CA LYS A 231 0.79 -12.85 16.57
C LYS A 231 1.97 -11.96 16.19
N LEU A 232 2.78 -12.39 15.20
CA LEU A 232 3.91 -11.62 14.69
C LEU A 232 3.47 -10.28 14.08
N LEU A 233 2.44 -10.31 13.24
CA LEU A 233 1.90 -9.10 12.63
C LEU A 233 1.27 -8.16 13.69
N ARG A 234 0.62 -8.70 14.72
CA ARG A 234 0.06 -7.95 15.84
C ARG A 234 1.14 -7.25 16.65
N MET A 235 2.26 -7.92 16.91
CA MET A 235 3.41 -7.30 17.57
C MET A 235 3.94 -6.10 16.77
N LEU A 236 4.02 -6.23 15.45
CA LEU A 236 4.42 -5.11 14.59
C LEU A 236 3.42 -3.97 14.66
N TYR A 237 2.12 -4.27 14.59
CA TYR A 237 1.06 -3.28 14.72
C TYR A 237 1.16 -2.51 16.06
N ASP A 238 1.33 -3.23 17.16
CA ASP A 238 1.43 -2.63 18.49
C ASP A 238 2.71 -1.78 18.63
N ALA A 239 3.85 -2.27 18.13
CA ALA A 239 5.09 -1.52 18.14
C ALA A 239 5.01 -0.22 17.30
N TYR A 240 4.40 -0.29 16.13
CA TYR A 240 4.31 0.86 15.23
C TYR A 240 3.26 1.89 15.67
N PHE A 241 2.02 1.46 15.94
CA PHE A 241 0.89 2.35 16.23
C PHE A 241 0.71 2.68 17.71
N GLN A 242 1.02 1.73 18.62
CA GLN A 242 0.84 1.91 20.07
C GLN A 242 2.15 2.24 20.78
N LYS A 243 3.28 2.19 20.07
CA LYS A 243 4.63 2.44 20.61
C LYS A 243 5.01 1.49 21.76
N THR A 244 4.46 0.27 21.73
CA THR A 244 4.72 -0.79 22.71
C THR A 244 5.74 -1.78 22.15
N GLY A 245 6.95 -1.79 22.71
CA GLY A 245 8.06 -2.58 22.17
C GLY A 245 8.82 -1.88 21.04
N GLY A 246 9.77 -2.57 20.45
CA GLY A 246 10.58 -2.09 19.34
C GLY A 246 11.20 -3.20 18.52
N ILE A 247 12.00 -2.82 17.51
CA ILE A 247 12.63 -3.77 16.59
C ILE A 247 13.47 -4.83 17.31
N MET A 248 14.11 -4.47 18.42
CA MET A 248 14.95 -5.42 19.18
C MET A 248 14.12 -6.50 19.86
N ASP A 249 12.90 -6.19 20.33
CA ASP A 249 12.00 -7.18 20.90
C ASP A 249 11.47 -8.13 19.84
N PHE A 250 11.23 -7.57 18.65
CA PHE A 250 10.88 -8.34 17.48
C PHE A 250 11.97 -9.33 17.10
N TYR A 251 13.22 -8.92 17.01
CA TYR A 251 14.35 -9.80 16.73
C TYR A 251 14.60 -10.84 17.80
N LYS A 252 14.49 -10.51 19.09
CA LYS A 252 14.65 -11.48 20.19
C LYS A 252 13.66 -12.65 20.06
N GLN A 253 12.44 -12.37 19.64
CA GLN A 253 11.40 -13.38 19.52
C GLN A 253 11.46 -14.17 18.22
N TYR A 254 11.95 -13.55 17.13
CA TYR A 254 11.90 -14.08 15.78
C TYR A 254 13.25 -14.08 15.04
N TYR A 255 14.35 -14.27 15.76
CA TYR A 255 15.69 -14.41 15.20
C TYR A 255 15.74 -15.64 14.29
N LEU A 256 15.35 -15.44 13.03
CA LEU A 256 15.03 -16.55 12.12
C LEU A 256 16.20 -17.02 11.26
N TYR A 257 17.26 -16.20 11.07
CA TYR A 257 18.08 -16.42 9.89
C TYR A 257 19.58 -16.08 10.00
N TRP A 258 20.29 -16.45 11.09
CA TRP A 258 21.73 -16.38 11.01
C TRP A 258 22.38 -17.71 11.37
N PRO A 259 22.84 -18.52 10.36
CA PRO A 259 23.43 -19.84 10.62
C PRO A 259 24.74 -19.79 11.43
N ASP A 260 25.41 -18.64 11.47
CA ASP A 260 26.72 -18.49 12.15
C ASP A 260 26.65 -18.04 13.60
N VAL A 261 25.48 -17.72 14.12
CA VAL A 261 25.32 -17.37 15.54
C VAL A 261 24.98 -18.63 16.33
N LYS A 262 25.79 -18.94 17.34
CA LYS A 262 25.64 -20.10 18.26
C LYS A 262 24.35 -20.04 19.12
N HIS A 263 23.23 -19.58 18.55
CA HIS A 263 21.94 -19.49 19.24
C HIS A 263 21.02 -20.58 18.72
N LYS A 264 20.22 -21.14 19.60
CA LYS A 264 19.16 -22.08 19.24
C LYS A 264 18.19 -21.36 18.29
N PRO A 265 17.76 -22.01 17.20
CA PRO A 265 16.72 -21.45 16.35
C PRO A 265 15.46 -21.14 17.17
N SER A 266 14.74 -20.08 16.79
CA SER A 266 13.48 -19.77 17.47
C SER A 266 12.48 -20.92 17.30
N PRO A 267 11.54 -21.12 18.23
CA PRO A 267 10.48 -22.12 18.10
C PRO A 267 9.70 -21.96 16.78
N MET A 268 9.53 -20.74 16.33
CA MET A 268 8.90 -20.44 15.05
C MET A 268 9.73 -20.92 13.85
N TYR A 269 11.06 -20.73 13.86
CA TYR A 269 11.93 -21.28 12.83
C TYR A 269 11.87 -22.80 12.79
N GLU A 270 11.95 -23.47 13.93
CA GLU A 270 11.85 -24.93 14.02
C GLU A 270 10.50 -25.42 13.48
N MET A 271 9.42 -24.74 13.81
CA MET A 271 8.09 -25.05 13.31
C MET A 271 8.02 -24.92 11.77
N PHE A 272 8.50 -23.81 11.20
CA PHE A 272 8.51 -23.62 9.74
C PHE A 272 9.49 -24.54 9.02
N ALA A 273 10.62 -24.90 9.63
CA ALA A 273 11.60 -25.83 9.08
C ALA A 273 11.10 -27.28 9.07
N ALA A 274 10.27 -27.65 10.06
CA ALA A 274 9.70 -29.01 10.16
C ALA A 274 8.55 -29.26 9.18
N LEU A 275 7.88 -28.22 8.72
CA LEU A 275 6.71 -28.33 7.84
C LEU A 275 7.13 -28.08 6.38
N ARG A 276 6.89 -29.05 5.50
CA ARG A 276 7.24 -28.98 4.08
C ARG A 276 6.00 -28.80 3.20
N GLY A 277 6.16 -28.21 1.99
CA GLY A 277 5.13 -28.08 0.98
C GLY A 277 4.68 -26.65 0.71
N LYS A 278 3.89 -26.45 -0.35
CA LYS A 278 3.44 -25.12 -0.84
C LYS A 278 2.79 -24.25 0.23
N ARG A 279 1.98 -24.85 1.11
CA ARG A 279 1.25 -24.13 2.17
C ARG A 279 2.17 -23.49 3.18
N MET A 280 3.21 -24.20 3.57
CA MET A 280 4.22 -23.67 4.47
C MET A 280 5.05 -22.58 3.82
N PHE A 281 5.20 -22.63 2.51
CA PHE A 281 5.84 -21.54 1.77
C PHE A 281 5.10 -20.22 1.98
N TYR A 282 3.77 -20.19 1.85
CA TYR A 282 2.99 -18.96 2.03
C TYR A 282 3.04 -18.44 3.48
N LEU A 283 2.85 -19.31 4.47
CA LEU A 283 2.94 -18.89 5.89
C LEU A 283 4.33 -18.38 6.26
N ARG A 284 5.38 -19.06 5.76
CA ARG A 284 6.75 -18.60 5.93
C ARG A 284 6.97 -17.25 5.25
N SER A 285 6.47 -17.08 4.04
CA SER A 285 6.52 -15.81 3.30
C SER A 285 5.85 -14.68 4.07
N ILE A 286 4.67 -14.91 4.67
CA ILE A 286 3.98 -13.92 5.51
C ILE A 286 4.86 -13.53 6.72
N ALA A 287 5.47 -14.52 7.40
CA ALA A 287 6.35 -14.26 8.54
C ALA A 287 7.59 -13.45 8.15
N GLU A 288 8.27 -13.83 7.05
CA GLU A 288 9.44 -13.13 6.51
C GLU A 288 9.09 -11.69 6.09
N LYS A 289 7.97 -11.48 5.41
CA LYS A 289 7.47 -10.16 5.04
C LYS A 289 7.10 -9.31 6.25
N THR A 290 6.56 -9.92 7.32
CA THR A 290 6.29 -9.19 8.56
C THR A 290 7.57 -8.71 9.24
N ILE A 291 8.66 -9.50 9.18
CA ILE A 291 9.98 -9.07 9.66
C ILE A 291 10.51 -7.91 8.78
N GLN A 292 10.41 -8.03 7.48
CA GLN A 292 10.78 -6.96 6.56
C GLN A 292 10.01 -5.66 6.84
N LEU A 293 8.71 -5.76 7.12
CA LEU A 293 7.88 -4.62 7.53
C LEU A 293 8.37 -3.99 8.83
N ALA A 294 8.83 -4.81 9.81
CA ALA A 294 9.40 -4.28 11.04
C ALA A 294 10.69 -3.48 10.77
N GLU A 295 11.54 -3.93 9.86
CA GLU A 295 12.72 -3.19 9.45
C GLU A 295 12.38 -1.88 8.76
N ILE A 296 11.38 -1.88 7.86
CA ILE A 296 10.94 -0.68 7.15
C ILE A 296 10.33 0.36 8.10
N LEU A 297 9.51 -0.08 9.06
CA LEU A 297 8.67 0.81 9.86
C LEU A 297 9.24 1.17 11.23
N LEU A 298 10.06 0.29 11.84
CA LEU A 298 10.55 0.50 13.20
C LEU A 298 11.99 1.00 13.25
N LEU A 299 12.86 0.66 12.27
CA LEU A 299 14.24 1.16 12.24
C LEU A 299 14.33 2.69 12.22
N PRO A 300 13.53 3.42 11.43
CA PRO A 300 13.56 4.88 11.44
C PRO A 300 13.20 5.52 12.79
N GLN A 301 12.64 4.74 13.73
CA GLN A 301 12.26 5.22 15.07
C GLN A 301 13.39 5.07 16.09
N VAL A 302 14.47 4.36 15.77
CA VAL A 302 15.62 4.14 16.67
C VAL A 302 16.53 5.40 16.71
N GLU A 303 16.43 6.26 15.70
CA GLU A 303 17.27 7.48 15.58
C GLU A 303 16.66 8.71 16.29
N LYS A 304 15.55 8.58 16.98
CA LYS A 304 14.92 9.62 17.80
C LYS A 304 15.05 9.32 19.28
#